data_dee74361a17af61d7764186eb4d6ed8e
#
_entry.id   dee74361a17af61d7764186eb4d6ed8e
#
_cell.length_a   1.000
_cell.length_b   1.000
_cell.length_c   1.000
_cell.angle_alpha   90.00
_cell.angle_beta   90.00
_cell.angle_gamma   90.00
#
_symmetry.space_group_name_H-M   'P 1'
#
loop_
_entity.id
_entity.type
_entity.pdbx_description
1 polymer ?
#
loop_
_entity_poly.entity_id
_entity_poly.type
_entity_poly.pdbx_seq_one_letter_code
_entity_poly.pdbx_strand_id
1 'polypeptide(L)' 'MNILLKNTRDWLQTSTRRSFSAVLEEAKITPRQIEICELKFVKGLTNYQIAMQMNVSVKTVDKELNTAYKKITNVLSFL' A
#
# COMPACT_ATOMS: atom_id res chain seq x y z
N MET A 1 -7.81 2.29 15.80
CA MET A 1 -9.18 1.87 15.50
C MET A 1 -9.22 1.03 14.24
N ASN A 2 -9.90 -0.11 14.32
CA ASN A 2 -9.98 -1.03 13.19
C ASN A 2 -10.70 -0.43 11.99
N ILE A 3 -11.60 0.50 12.24
CA ILE A 3 -12.35 1.20 11.17
C ILE A 3 -11.42 1.98 10.27
N LEU A 4 -10.42 2.67 10.85
CA LEU A 4 -9.46 3.43 10.05
C LEU A 4 -8.62 2.51 9.16
N LEU A 5 -8.20 1.37 9.69
CA LEU A 5 -7.41 0.42 8.92
C LEU A 5 -8.23 -0.19 7.78
N LYS A 6 -9.50 -0.49 8.05
CA LYS A 6 -10.41 -0.99 7.02
C LYS A 6 -10.64 0.07 5.95
N ASN A 7 -10.84 1.32 6.37
CA ASN A 7 -11.04 2.43 5.43
C ASN A 7 -9.81 2.67 4.56
N THR A 8 -8.62 2.50 5.13
CA THR A 8 -7.38 2.62 4.37
C THR A 8 -7.32 1.58 3.25
N ARG A 9 -7.69 0.34 3.56
CA ARG A 9 -7.71 -0.73 2.56
C ARG A 9 -8.74 -0.43 1.47
N ASP A 10 -9.95 -0.03 1.86
CA ASP A 10 -11.00 0.33 0.90
C ASP A 10 -10.56 1.49 0.04
N TRP A 11 -9.95 2.50 0.64
CA TRP A 11 -9.43 3.65 -0.09
C TRP A 11 -8.39 3.25 -1.13
N LEU A 12 -7.46 2.36 -0.75
CA LEU A 12 -6.43 1.88 -1.66
C LEU A 12 -7.00 1.17 -2.88
N GLN A 13 -8.15 0.48 -2.71
CA GLN A 13 -8.77 -0.27 -3.79
C GLN A 13 -9.66 0.60 -4.68
N THR A 14 -10.17 1.71 -4.17
CA THR A 14 -11.18 2.53 -4.86
C THR A 14 -10.69 3.90 -5.28
N SER A 15 -9.56 4.37 -4.75
CA SER A 15 -9.09 5.72 -5.05
C SER A 15 -8.61 5.85 -6.49
N THR A 16 -8.69 7.06 -7.02
CA THR A 16 -8.15 7.37 -8.34
C THR A 16 -6.63 7.32 -8.30
N ARG A 17 -6.01 7.16 -9.46
CA ARG A 17 -4.56 7.11 -9.54
C ARG A 17 -3.91 8.39 -9.00
N ARG A 18 -4.52 9.54 -9.26
CA ARG A 18 -4.01 10.83 -8.76
C ARG A 18 -4.05 10.90 -7.23
N SER A 19 -5.17 10.53 -6.62
CA SER A 19 -5.30 10.49 -5.16
C SER A 19 -4.33 9.50 -4.54
N PHE A 20 -4.20 8.35 -5.16
CA PHE A 20 -3.29 7.30 -4.71
C PHE A 20 -1.86 7.82 -4.65
N SER A 21 -1.38 8.41 -5.74
CA SER A 21 -0.02 8.94 -5.82
C SER A 21 0.23 10.06 -4.82
N ALA A 22 -0.73 10.99 -4.69
CA ALA A 22 -0.59 12.12 -3.78
C ALA A 22 -0.45 11.66 -2.33
N VAL A 23 -1.28 10.69 -1.90
CA VAL A 23 -1.21 10.19 -0.53
C VAL A 23 0.06 9.39 -0.29
N LEU A 24 0.52 8.62 -1.27
CA LEU A 24 1.77 7.88 -1.14
C LEU A 24 2.96 8.82 -0.96
N GLU A 25 2.99 9.95 -1.67
CA GLU A 25 4.04 10.96 -1.50
C GLU A 25 3.98 11.58 -0.11
N GLU A 26 2.79 11.97 0.34
CA GLU A 26 2.60 12.60 1.65
C GLU A 26 2.98 11.66 2.79
N ALA A 27 2.70 10.37 2.63
CA ALA A 27 3.01 9.35 3.62
C ALA A 27 4.50 8.98 3.66
N LYS A 28 5.30 9.51 2.74
CA LYS A 28 6.74 9.23 2.62
C LYS A 28 6.99 7.73 2.44
N ILE A 29 6.23 7.13 1.56
CA ILE A 29 6.39 5.71 1.23
C ILE A 29 7.66 5.53 0.40
N THR A 30 8.42 4.48 0.68
CA THR A 30 9.66 4.20 -0.07
C THR A 30 9.31 3.73 -1.49
N PRO A 31 10.25 3.87 -2.46
CA PRO A 31 10.01 3.37 -3.82
C PRO A 31 9.61 1.90 -3.86
N ARG A 32 10.23 1.06 -3.02
CA ARG A 32 9.87 -0.36 -2.96
C ARG A 32 8.44 -0.55 -2.48
N GLN A 33 8.03 0.20 -1.46
CA GLN A 33 6.68 0.12 -0.92
C GLN A 33 5.65 0.62 -1.93
N ILE A 34 5.98 1.67 -2.67
CA ILE A 34 5.12 2.19 -3.74
C ILE A 34 4.91 1.11 -4.80
N GLU A 35 5.97 0.46 -5.25
CA GLU A 35 5.88 -0.58 -6.26
C GLU A 35 5.01 -1.75 -5.78
N ILE A 36 5.20 -2.19 -4.55
CA ILE A 36 4.40 -3.25 -3.97
C ILE A 36 2.92 -2.87 -3.91
N CYS A 37 2.64 -1.65 -3.46
CA CYS A 37 1.26 -1.17 -3.39
C CYS A 37 0.62 -1.10 -4.78
N GLU A 38 1.34 -0.62 -5.77
CA GLU A 38 0.83 -0.57 -7.14
C GLU A 38 0.53 -1.96 -7.69
N LEU A 39 1.44 -2.91 -7.47
CA LEU A 39 1.23 -4.29 -7.93
C LEU A 39 0.02 -4.92 -7.25
N LYS A 40 -0.20 -4.63 -5.98
CA LYS A 40 -1.31 -5.22 -5.25
C LYS A 40 -2.64 -4.55 -5.55
N PHE A 41 -2.71 -3.23 -5.50
CA PHE A 41 -3.98 -2.50 -5.53
C PHE A 41 -4.37 -1.99 -6.90
N VAL A 42 -3.41 -1.73 -7.76
CA VAL A 42 -3.70 -1.31 -9.14
C VAL A 42 -3.77 -2.52 -10.07
N LYS A 43 -2.82 -3.44 -9.95
CA LYS A 43 -2.75 -4.61 -10.82
C LYS A 43 -3.42 -5.86 -10.25
N GLY A 44 -3.78 -5.84 -8.96
CA GLY A 44 -4.52 -6.93 -8.34
C GLY A 44 -3.73 -8.20 -8.08
N LEU A 45 -2.41 -8.11 -7.96
CA LEU A 45 -1.58 -9.28 -7.72
C LEU A 45 -1.66 -9.74 -6.27
N THR A 46 -1.48 -11.05 -6.06
CA THR A 46 -1.35 -11.61 -4.71
C THR A 46 0.04 -11.33 -4.17
N ASN A 47 0.20 -11.44 -2.84
CA ASN A 47 1.51 -11.25 -2.22
C ASN A 47 2.55 -12.22 -2.77
N TYR A 48 2.13 -13.45 -3.06
CA TYR A 48 3.02 -14.46 -3.66
C TYR A 48 3.49 -14.01 -5.05
N GLN A 49 2.57 -13.51 -5.88
CA GLN A 49 2.90 -13.04 -7.23
C GLN A 49 3.84 -11.83 -7.17
N ILE A 50 3.58 -10.92 -6.25
CA ILE A 50 4.43 -9.75 -6.06
C ILE A 50 5.84 -10.19 -5.64
N ALA A 51 5.93 -11.12 -4.70
CA ALA A 51 7.21 -11.62 -4.22
C ALA A 51 8.01 -12.24 -5.36
N MET A 52 7.37 -13.02 -6.21
CA MET A 52 8.02 -13.63 -7.35
C MET A 52 8.49 -12.57 -8.35
N GLN A 53 7.65 -11.61 -8.64
CA GLN A 53 7.97 -10.56 -9.62
C GLN A 53 9.13 -9.67 -9.14
N MET A 54 9.19 -9.39 -7.85
CA MET A 54 10.21 -8.53 -7.29
C MET A 54 11.44 -9.29 -6.79
N ASN A 55 11.38 -10.61 -6.87
CA ASN A 55 12.48 -11.49 -6.44
C ASN A 55 12.81 -11.29 -4.95
N VAL A 56 11.77 -11.25 -4.13
CA VAL A 56 11.87 -11.16 -2.67
C VAL A 56 10.98 -12.23 -2.04
N SER A 57 11.07 -12.41 -0.72
CA SER A 57 10.21 -13.37 -0.04
C SER A 57 8.81 -12.81 0.17
N VAL A 58 7.82 -13.70 0.33
CA VAL A 58 6.45 -13.29 0.67
C VAL A 58 6.44 -12.55 2.00
N LYS A 59 7.26 -12.98 2.93
CA LYS A 59 7.38 -12.32 4.25
C LYS A 59 7.83 -10.88 4.11
N THR A 60 8.76 -10.61 3.18
CA THR A 60 9.20 -9.25 2.89
C THR A 60 8.06 -8.40 2.33
N VAL A 61 7.27 -8.97 1.41
CA VAL A 61 6.11 -8.27 0.86
C VAL A 61 5.11 -7.93 1.97
N ASP A 62 4.81 -8.90 2.84
CA ASP A 62 3.88 -8.68 3.96
C ASP A 62 4.37 -7.57 4.87
N LYS A 63 5.65 -7.57 5.21
CA LYS A 63 6.25 -6.56 6.07
C LYS A 63 6.18 -5.18 5.45
N GLU A 64 6.52 -5.07 4.18
CA GLU A 64 6.49 -3.79 3.49
C GLU A 64 5.06 -3.25 3.34
N LEU A 65 4.10 -4.13 3.06
CA LEU A 65 2.70 -3.73 2.99
C LEU A 65 2.20 -3.24 4.34
N ASN A 66 2.52 -3.92 5.42
CA ASN A 66 2.09 -3.51 6.75
C ASN A 66 2.67 -2.14 7.12
N THR A 67 3.94 -1.91 6.79
CA THR A 67 4.58 -0.62 7.03
C THR A 67 3.92 0.47 6.21
N ALA A 68 3.65 0.21 4.94
CA ALA A 68 2.98 1.16 4.05
C ALA A 68 1.57 1.49 4.55
N TYR A 69 0.82 0.48 4.98
CA TYR A 69 -0.53 0.68 5.52
C TYR A 69 -0.52 1.61 6.73
N LYS A 70 0.44 1.43 7.64
CA LYS A 70 0.55 2.28 8.82
C LYS A 70 0.83 3.72 8.43
N LYS A 71 1.73 3.93 7.48
CA LYS A 71 2.07 5.27 7.01
C LYS A 71 0.87 5.95 6.35
N ILE A 72 0.18 5.22 5.48
CA ILE A 72 -1.00 5.75 4.78
C ILE A 72 -2.12 6.05 5.78
N THR A 73 -2.36 5.16 6.73
CA THR A 73 -3.38 5.37 7.76
C THR A 73 -3.11 6.64 8.55
N ASN A 74 -1.84 6.90 8.88
CA ASN A 74 -1.47 8.13 9.58
C ASN A 74 -1.82 9.37 8.76
N VAL A 75 -1.52 9.37 7.47
CA VAL A 75 -1.87 10.50 6.60
C VAL A 75 -3.37 10.68 6.52
N LEU A 76 -4.11 9.61 6.28
CA LEU A 76 -5.56 9.68 6.16
C LEU A 76 -6.24 10.15 7.44
N SER A 77 -5.64 9.88 8.60
CA SER A 77 -6.21 10.29 9.88
C SER A 77 -6.15 11.80 10.08
N PHE A 78 -5.32 12.51 9.32
CA PHE A 78 -5.24 13.97 9.38
C PHE A 78 -6.13 14.67 8.35
N LEU A 79 -6.75 13.92 7.49
CA LEU A 79 -7.66 14.47 6.50
C LEU A 79 -9.08 14.51 7.03
#